data_f99e269058fb0a14dfddb65f21997fc5
#
_entry.id   f99e269058fb0a14dfddb65f21997fc5
#
_cell.length_a   1.000
_cell.length_b   1.000
_cell.length_c   1.000
_cell.angle_alpha   90.00
_cell.angle_beta   90.00
_cell.angle_gamma   90.00
#
_symmetry.space_group_name_H-M   'P 1'
#
loop_
_entity.id
_entity.type
_entity.pdbx_description
1 polymer ?
#
loop_
_entity_poly.entity_id
_entity_poly.type
_entity_poly.pdbx_seq_one_letter_code
_entity_poly.pdbx_strand_id
1 'polypeptide(L)'
;MRFCTKMRTCRVELAGVALLCLLAFASEGVAQTAQPKAVLVAPAPTPSTPANWEVNCDTGSEGLVCFARQRVYVDKRVVLTLYFMVSAETKTPNVRIRLPLGIYLPAGASIQFGEATPIPLLVTRCSNRGCYAEYAIPEADIAAMLKGADVTIAAQNQDQTLRTFRIEANGFPAAYAKVRAK
;
A
#
# COMPACT_ATOMS: atom_id res chain seq x y z
N MET A 1 -4.32 7.95 49.54
CA MET A 1 -3.19 8.92 49.63
C MET A 1 -3.28 9.76 48.38
N ARG A 2 -3.96 10.85 48.37
CA ARG A 2 -3.71 12.25 48.80
C ARG A 2 -2.34 12.79 48.31
N PHE A 3 -2.47 13.89 47.55
CA PHE A 3 -1.67 15.12 47.45
C PHE A 3 -1.04 15.30 46.05
N CYS A 4 -0.96 16.44 45.44
CA CYS A 4 -1.31 17.82 45.79
C CYS A 4 -1.27 18.70 44.56
N THR A 5 -2.22 19.58 44.46
CA THR A 5 -2.34 20.78 43.66
C THR A 5 -1.20 21.75 43.90
N LYS A 6 -0.64 22.42 42.89
CA LYS A 6 -0.15 23.79 43.07
C LYS A 6 -0.07 24.57 41.75
N MET A 7 -1.07 25.41 41.52
CA MET A 7 -1.01 26.60 40.69
C MET A 7 0.07 27.54 41.25
N ARG A 8 0.87 28.14 40.39
CA ARG A 8 1.55 29.40 40.66
C ARG A 8 1.40 30.36 39.46
N THR A 9 0.50 31.29 39.63
CA THR A 9 0.44 32.56 38.93
C THR A 9 1.71 33.37 39.23
N CYS A 10 2.38 33.84 38.20
CA CYS A 10 3.40 34.85 38.33
C CYS A 10 2.88 36.12 37.65
N ARG A 11 2.47 37.10 38.51
CA ARG A 11 2.25 38.49 38.15
C ARG A 11 3.62 39.15 38.12
N VAL A 12 3.94 39.88 37.08
CA VAL A 12 5.01 40.88 37.12
C VAL A 12 4.43 42.22 36.68
N GLU A 13 4.60 43.14 37.59
CA GLU A 13 4.14 44.55 37.49
C GLU A 13 4.92 45.38 36.49
N LEU A 14 4.22 46.42 36.01
CA LEU A 14 4.76 47.52 35.23
C LEU A 14 5.68 48.42 36.05
N ALA A 15 6.79 48.79 35.50
CA ALA A 15 7.38 50.11 35.75
C ALA A 15 8.22 50.54 34.53
N GLY A 16 7.86 51.65 33.99
CA GLY A 16 8.35 52.26 32.78
C GLY A 16 9.78 52.77 32.82
N VAL A 17 10.34 52.96 31.67
CA VAL A 17 11.14 54.15 31.30
C VAL A 17 11.14 54.23 29.77
N ALA A 18 10.72 55.40 29.28
CA ALA A 18 10.83 55.78 27.89
C ALA A 18 12.29 56.12 27.55
N LEU A 19 12.78 55.70 26.42
CA LEU A 19 13.78 56.43 25.67
C LEU A 19 13.72 56.12 24.18
N LEU A 20 13.47 57.17 23.42
CA LEU A 20 13.55 57.18 21.94
C LEU A 20 14.90 56.67 21.43
N CYS A 21 14.87 55.83 20.41
CA CYS A 21 15.84 55.89 19.31
C CYS A 21 15.17 55.42 18.03
N LEU A 22 14.87 56.38 17.17
CA LEU A 22 14.64 56.11 15.74
C LEU A 22 15.89 55.49 15.15
N LEU A 23 15.72 54.48 14.33
CA LEU A 23 16.25 54.39 12.97
C LEU A 23 15.72 53.10 12.31
N ALA A 24 14.98 53.36 11.27
CA ALA A 24 14.44 52.35 10.36
C ALA A 24 15.55 51.58 9.62
N PHE A 25 15.43 50.28 9.57
CA PHE A 25 15.78 49.48 8.41
C PHE A 25 14.75 48.37 8.29
N ALA A 26 13.75 48.64 7.48
CA ALA A 26 12.85 47.61 6.98
C ALA A 26 13.64 46.76 5.99
N SER A 27 14.13 45.61 6.44
CA SER A 27 14.53 44.54 5.56
C SER A 27 13.33 43.61 5.46
N GLU A 28 12.50 43.83 4.45
CA GLU A 28 11.50 42.84 4.04
C GLU A 28 12.25 41.63 3.50
N GLY A 29 12.55 40.70 4.41
CA GLY A 29 12.96 39.37 4.04
C GLY A 29 11.76 38.67 3.38
N VAL A 30 11.74 38.67 2.05
CA VAL A 30 10.83 37.82 1.28
C VAL A 30 11.17 36.37 1.63
N ALA A 31 10.40 35.78 2.54
CA ALA A 31 10.41 34.33 2.76
C ALA A 31 9.90 33.69 1.47
N GLN A 32 10.82 33.25 0.62
CA GLN A 32 10.52 32.36 -0.47
C GLN A 32 10.07 31.04 0.14
N THR A 33 8.76 30.87 0.26
CA THR A 33 8.14 29.56 0.45
C THR A 33 8.51 28.74 -0.78
N ALA A 34 9.49 27.84 -0.62
CA ALA A 34 9.80 26.84 -1.61
C ALA A 34 8.55 25.95 -1.78
N GLN A 35 7.75 26.24 -2.79
CA GLN A 35 6.70 25.33 -3.23
C GLN A 35 7.36 24.01 -3.58
N PRO A 36 6.89 22.88 -3.02
CA PRO A 36 7.34 21.57 -3.47
C PRO A 36 6.97 21.47 -4.96
N LYS A 37 8.00 21.36 -5.79
CA LYS A 37 7.87 21.15 -7.21
C LYS A 37 7.06 19.87 -7.38
N ALA A 38 5.80 19.98 -7.79
CA ALA A 38 4.98 18.84 -8.14
C ALA A 38 5.70 18.13 -9.29
N VAL A 39 6.36 17.03 -8.97
CA VAL A 39 6.91 16.13 -9.97
C VAL A 39 5.69 15.52 -10.65
N LEU A 40 5.40 15.98 -11.86
CA LEU A 40 4.49 15.29 -12.76
C LEU A 40 5.12 13.93 -13.06
N VAL A 41 4.75 12.94 -12.23
CA VAL A 41 5.08 11.55 -12.50
C VAL A 41 4.30 11.18 -13.76
N ALA A 42 5.02 11.00 -14.85
CA ALA A 42 4.43 10.45 -16.07
C ALA A 42 3.69 9.14 -15.67
N PRO A 43 2.45 8.92 -16.15
CA PRO A 43 1.74 7.67 -15.83
C PRO A 43 2.63 6.52 -16.30
N ALA A 44 3.00 5.65 -15.37
CA ALA A 44 3.72 4.43 -15.70
C ALA A 44 2.93 3.68 -16.76
N PRO A 45 3.58 3.05 -17.75
CA PRO A 45 2.88 2.31 -18.80
C PRO A 45 1.93 1.32 -18.14
N THR A 46 0.65 1.44 -18.45
CA THR A 46 -0.40 0.56 -17.91
C THR A 46 -0.08 -0.86 -18.37
N PRO A 47 0.28 -1.78 -17.49
CA PRO A 47 0.60 -3.14 -17.90
C PRO A 47 -0.66 -3.79 -18.46
N SER A 48 -0.62 -4.22 -19.72
CA SER A 48 -1.69 -5.01 -20.31
C SER A 48 -1.68 -6.39 -19.69
N THR A 49 -2.63 -6.65 -18.81
CA THR A 49 -2.82 -7.97 -18.20
C THR A 49 -3.82 -8.73 -19.05
N PRO A 50 -3.50 -9.96 -19.52
CA PRO A 50 -4.56 -10.84 -20.01
C PRO A 50 -5.55 -11.06 -18.88
N ALA A 51 -6.82 -10.71 -19.12
CA ALA A 51 -7.90 -10.69 -18.12
C ALA A 51 -8.31 -12.10 -17.61
N ASN A 52 -7.38 -13.04 -17.51
CA ASN A 52 -7.68 -14.42 -17.18
C ASN A 52 -7.05 -14.81 -15.85
N TRP A 53 -7.90 -15.04 -14.87
CA TRP A 53 -7.53 -15.72 -13.64
C TRP A 53 -7.28 -17.19 -13.95
N GLU A 54 -6.08 -17.67 -13.68
CA GLU A 54 -5.72 -19.08 -13.77
C GLU A 54 -5.96 -19.78 -12.43
N VAL A 55 -6.68 -20.88 -12.43
CA VAL A 55 -6.87 -21.71 -11.23
C VAL A 55 -5.99 -22.95 -11.34
N ASN A 56 -5.17 -23.19 -10.32
CA ASN A 56 -4.30 -24.35 -10.20
C ASN A 56 -4.47 -24.97 -8.81
N CYS A 57 -4.25 -26.25 -8.72
CA CYS A 57 -4.27 -26.96 -7.46
C CYS A 57 -2.97 -27.77 -7.34
N ASP A 58 -2.28 -27.59 -6.21
CA ASP A 58 -1.04 -28.31 -5.91
C ASP A 58 -1.25 -29.20 -4.69
N THR A 59 -0.65 -30.36 -4.69
CA THR A 59 -0.65 -31.27 -3.52
C THR A 59 0.49 -30.85 -2.60
N GLY A 60 0.14 -30.24 -1.48
CA GLY A 60 1.09 -29.88 -0.42
C GLY A 60 1.10 -30.91 0.72
N SER A 61 1.88 -30.62 1.77
CA SER A 61 1.94 -31.45 2.98
C SER A 61 0.59 -31.56 3.71
N GLU A 62 -0.28 -30.58 3.53
CA GLU A 62 -1.61 -30.46 4.16
C GLU A 62 -2.76 -30.86 3.23
N GLY A 63 -2.46 -31.55 2.10
CA GLY A 63 -3.44 -31.97 1.11
C GLY A 63 -3.49 -31.07 -0.13
N LEU A 64 -4.60 -31.14 -0.86
CA LEU A 64 -4.80 -30.39 -2.09
C LEU A 64 -5.12 -28.92 -1.77
N VAL A 65 -4.25 -28.00 -2.17
CA VAL A 65 -4.44 -26.56 -2.05
C VAL A 65 -4.69 -25.96 -3.42
N CYS A 66 -5.88 -25.38 -3.61
CA CYS A 66 -6.21 -24.69 -4.85
C CYS A 66 -6.01 -23.18 -4.68
N PHE A 67 -5.51 -22.54 -5.72
CA PHE A 67 -5.35 -21.10 -5.76
C PHE A 67 -5.72 -20.55 -7.14
N ALA A 68 -6.27 -19.34 -7.12
CA ALA A 68 -6.44 -18.55 -8.32
C ALA A 68 -5.27 -17.54 -8.40
N ARG A 69 -4.72 -17.36 -9.59
CA ARG A 69 -3.65 -16.36 -9.78
C ARG A 69 -3.90 -15.51 -11.01
N GLN A 70 -3.45 -14.27 -10.89
CA GLN A 70 -3.32 -13.36 -12.04
C GLN A 70 -1.90 -12.80 -12.07
N ARG A 71 -1.34 -12.70 -13.28
CA ARG A 71 0.01 -12.17 -13.52
C ARG A 71 -0.06 -10.85 -14.25
N VAL A 72 0.76 -9.92 -13.82
CA VAL A 72 0.99 -8.66 -14.52
C VAL A 72 2.27 -8.76 -15.33
N TYR A 73 2.20 -8.38 -16.60
CA TYR A 73 3.32 -8.45 -17.53
C TYR A 73 3.76 -7.04 -17.94
N VAL A 74 5.08 -6.86 -18.06
CA VAL A 74 5.72 -5.72 -18.72
C VAL A 74 6.75 -6.31 -19.67
N ASP A 75 6.71 -5.93 -20.93
CA ASP A 75 7.60 -6.45 -21.99
C ASP A 75 7.70 -7.98 -22.00
N LYS A 76 6.55 -8.66 -21.92
CA LYS A 76 6.42 -10.13 -21.90
C LYS A 76 7.03 -10.79 -20.64
N ARG A 77 7.51 -10.03 -19.66
CA ARG A 77 8.03 -10.53 -18.39
C ARG A 77 7.01 -10.38 -17.27
N VAL A 78 6.84 -11.43 -16.47
CA VAL A 78 5.99 -11.35 -15.26
C VAL A 78 6.67 -10.46 -14.23
N VAL A 79 6.09 -9.31 -13.95
CA VAL A 79 6.59 -8.36 -12.96
C VAL A 79 5.89 -8.48 -11.62
N LEU A 80 4.64 -8.93 -11.61
CA LEU A 80 3.87 -9.15 -10.38
C LEU A 80 2.98 -10.38 -10.55
N THR A 81 2.73 -11.09 -9.46
CA THR A 81 1.70 -12.14 -9.42
C THR A 81 0.90 -12.01 -8.15
N LEU A 82 -0.41 -11.95 -8.28
CA LEU A 82 -1.34 -12.05 -7.16
C LEU A 82 -1.90 -13.49 -7.13
N TYR A 83 -1.86 -14.10 -5.97
CA TYR A 83 -2.46 -15.40 -5.67
C TYR A 83 -3.59 -15.20 -4.68
N PHE A 84 -4.76 -15.71 -5.01
CA PHE A 84 -5.87 -15.85 -4.07
C PHE A 84 -6.01 -17.32 -3.69
N MET A 85 -6.05 -17.60 -2.41
CA MET A 85 -6.18 -18.95 -1.87
C MET A 85 -7.08 -18.97 -0.64
N VAL A 86 -7.63 -20.13 -0.34
CA VAL A 86 -8.35 -20.36 0.92
C VAL A 86 -7.57 -21.41 1.70
N SER A 87 -7.22 -21.10 2.96
CA SER A 87 -6.53 -22.04 3.83
C SER A 87 -7.37 -23.28 4.00
N ALA A 88 -6.76 -24.44 3.84
CA ALA A 88 -7.46 -25.74 4.02
C ALA A 88 -7.90 -25.97 5.47
N GLU A 89 -7.09 -25.48 6.44
CA GLU A 89 -7.35 -25.67 7.86
C GLU A 89 -8.37 -24.67 8.41
N THR A 90 -8.08 -23.36 8.22
CA THR A 90 -8.86 -22.28 8.85
C THR A 90 -10.03 -21.81 8.00
N LYS A 91 -10.10 -22.27 6.74
CA LYS A 91 -11.06 -21.78 5.72
C LYS A 91 -10.98 -20.25 5.51
N THR A 92 -9.89 -19.63 5.95
CA THR A 92 -9.66 -18.19 5.82
C THR A 92 -9.13 -17.86 4.42
N PRO A 93 -9.76 -16.93 3.70
CA PRO A 93 -9.23 -16.45 2.44
C PRO A 93 -7.97 -15.59 2.67
N ASN A 94 -6.99 -15.78 1.82
CA ASN A 94 -5.71 -15.08 1.87
C ASN A 94 -5.27 -14.67 0.47
N VAL A 95 -4.63 -13.51 0.39
CA VAL A 95 -3.97 -13.02 -0.82
C VAL A 95 -2.47 -13.02 -0.59
N ARG A 96 -1.72 -13.68 -1.46
CA ARG A 96 -0.26 -13.59 -1.53
C ARG A 96 0.14 -12.81 -2.77
N ILE A 97 1.00 -11.84 -2.59
CA ILE A 97 1.52 -10.99 -3.67
C ILE A 97 2.99 -11.30 -3.84
N ARG A 98 3.38 -11.65 -5.06
CA ARG A 98 4.78 -11.72 -5.45
C ARG A 98 5.15 -10.44 -6.20
N LEU A 99 5.91 -9.59 -5.56
CA LEU A 99 6.46 -8.34 -6.05
C LEU A 99 7.79 -8.59 -6.81
N PRO A 100 8.20 -7.70 -7.70
CA PRO A 100 9.51 -7.79 -8.36
C PRO A 100 10.66 -7.66 -7.35
N LEU A 101 11.85 -8.10 -7.74
CA LEU A 101 13.07 -7.75 -7.04
C LEU A 101 13.41 -6.26 -7.29
N GLY A 102 14.21 -5.67 -6.41
CA GLY A 102 14.62 -4.28 -6.52
C GLY A 102 13.58 -3.28 -5.98
N ILE A 103 12.67 -3.73 -5.13
CA ILE A 103 11.78 -2.82 -4.37
C ILE A 103 12.48 -2.29 -3.12
N TYR A 104 12.06 -1.10 -2.67
CA TYR A 104 12.52 -0.49 -1.43
C TYR A 104 11.77 -1.11 -0.24
N LEU A 105 12.38 -2.09 0.41
CA LEU A 105 11.75 -2.90 1.46
C LEU A 105 11.21 -2.10 2.65
N PRO A 106 11.89 -1.02 3.14
CA PRO A 106 11.38 -0.26 4.28
C PRO A 106 10.00 0.37 4.05
N ALA A 107 9.66 0.69 2.80
CA ALA A 107 8.34 1.23 2.47
C ALA A 107 7.25 0.15 2.41
N GLY A 108 7.62 -1.13 2.32
CA GLY A 108 6.67 -2.21 2.14
C GLY A 108 5.97 -2.15 0.78
N ALA A 109 4.71 -2.56 0.78
CA ALA A 109 3.80 -2.46 -0.35
C ALA A 109 2.43 -1.99 0.13
N SER A 110 1.50 -1.76 -0.77
CA SER A 110 0.09 -1.56 -0.42
C SER A 110 -0.82 -2.30 -1.37
N ILE A 111 -2.01 -2.64 -0.87
CA ILE A 111 -3.12 -3.20 -1.66
C ILE A 111 -4.35 -2.31 -1.51
N GLN A 112 -5.08 -2.13 -2.60
CA GLN A 112 -6.28 -1.32 -2.64
C GLN A 112 -7.34 -2.02 -3.50
N PHE A 113 -8.58 -2.07 -3.02
CA PHE A 113 -9.72 -2.67 -3.71
C PHE A 113 -10.64 -1.56 -4.23
N GLY A 114 -10.73 -1.43 -5.57
CA GLY A 114 -11.45 -0.32 -6.20
C GLY A 114 -10.95 1.04 -5.72
N GLU A 115 -11.85 1.85 -5.18
CA GLU A 115 -11.57 3.21 -4.68
C GLU A 115 -11.38 3.28 -3.15
N ALA A 116 -11.29 2.12 -2.47
CA ALA A 116 -11.06 2.09 -1.02
C ALA A 116 -9.68 2.64 -0.65
N THR A 117 -9.50 2.97 0.62
CA THR A 117 -8.19 3.41 1.13
C THR A 117 -7.14 2.31 0.95
N PRO A 118 -5.94 2.62 0.43
CA PRO A 118 -4.85 1.66 0.35
C PRO A 118 -4.46 1.09 1.72
N ILE A 119 -4.30 -0.22 1.79
CA ILE A 119 -3.93 -0.96 3.00
C ILE A 119 -2.43 -1.25 2.94
N PRO A 120 -1.64 -0.80 3.91
CA PRO A 120 -0.20 -1.08 3.93
C PRO A 120 0.06 -2.56 4.20
N LEU A 121 1.05 -3.12 3.49
CA LEU A 121 1.46 -4.51 3.59
C LEU A 121 2.95 -4.60 3.92
N LEU A 122 3.27 -5.46 4.86
CA LEU A 122 4.64 -5.79 5.15
C LEU A 122 5.17 -6.81 4.12
N VAL A 123 6.35 -6.54 3.55
CA VAL A 123 7.07 -7.52 2.75
C VAL A 123 7.83 -8.44 3.70
N THR A 124 7.38 -9.69 3.80
CA THR A 124 7.86 -10.63 4.83
C THR A 124 9.12 -11.38 4.44
N ARG A 125 9.34 -11.58 3.14
CA ARG A 125 10.52 -12.32 2.62
C ARG A 125 10.77 -12.01 1.16
N CYS A 126 12.02 -12.20 0.72
CA CYS A 126 12.41 -12.21 -0.68
C CYS A 126 13.14 -13.50 -1.02
N SER A 127 13.06 -13.93 -2.26
CA SER A 127 13.80 -15.04 -2.86
C SER A 127 14.33 -14.61 -4.23
N ASN A 128 15.01 -15.51 -4.95
CA ASN A 128 15.43 -15.28 -6.33
C ASN A 128 14.24 -15.09 -7.32
N ARG A 129 13.00 -15.38 -6.89
CA ARG A 129 11.78 -15.26 -7.71
C ARG A 129 11.02 -13.96 -7.46
N GLY A 130 11.37 -13.19 -6.43
CA GLY A 130 10.68 -11.95 -6.04
C GLY A 130 10.53 -11.81 -4.52
N CYS A 131 9.88 -10.75 -4.12
CA CYS A 131 9.54 -10.44 -2.73
C CYS A 131 8.07 -10.73 -2.47
N TYR A 132 7.71 -11.10 -1.24
CA TYR A 132 6.37 -11.60 -0.92
C TYR A 132 5.76 -10.80 0.21
N ALA A 133 4.50 -10.39 -0.01
CA ALA A 133 3.60 -9.86 0.99
C ALA A 133 2.34 -10.72 1.04
N GLU A 134 1.71 -10.79 2.20
CA GLU A 134 0.48 -11.56 2.42
C GLU A 134 -0.57 -10.69 3.09
N TYR A 135 -1.83 -10.95 2.77
CA TYR A 135 -2.98 -10.23 3.29
C TYR A 135 -4.14 -11.19 3.54
N ALA A 136 -4.56 -11.30 4.79
CA ALA A 136 -5.79 -12.01 5.14
C ALA A 136 -6.97 -11.14 4.67
N ILE A 137 -7.57 -11.53 3.55
CA ILE A 137 -8.58 -10.71 2.86
C ILE A 137 -9.94 -10.82 3.54
N PRO A 138 -10.55 -9.73 4.01
CA PRO A 138 -11.90 -9.71 4.57
C PRO A 138 -12.97 -10.00 3.51
N GLU A 139 -14.12 -10.49 3.95
CA GLU A 139 -15.28 -10.74 3.08
C GLU A 139 -15.74 -9.49 2.31
N ALA A 140 -15.58 -8.30 2.89
CA ALA A 140 -15.94 -7.04 2.23
C ALA A 140 -15.09 -6.79 0.97
N ASP A 141 -13.78 -7.06 1.03
CA ASP A 141 -12.86 -6.89 -0.09
C ASP A 141 -13.10 -7.95 -1.17
N ILE A 142 -13.39 -9.19 -0.75
CA ILE A 142 -13.83 -10.25 -1.67
C ILE A 142 -15.12 -9.84 -2.39
N ALA A 143 -16.09 -9.33 -1.65
CA ALA A 143 -17.35 -8.86 -2.22
C ALA A 143 -17.15 -7.71 -3.21
N ALA A 144 -16.19 -6.82 -2.96
CA ALA A 144 -15.82 -5.76 -3.90
C ALA A 144 -15.27 -6.36 -5.21
N MET A 145 -14.34 -7.31 -5.13
CA MET A 145 -13.79 -7.99 -6.30
C MET A 145 -14.86 -8.78 -7.07
N LEU A 146 -15.78 -9.42 -6.37
CA LEU A 146 -16.90 -10.16 -6.99
C LEU A 146 -17.86 -9.22 -7.74
N LYS A 147 -17.95 -7.95 -7.33
CA LYS A 147 -18.72 -6.90 -8.01
C LYS A 147 -17.92 -6.19 -9.11
N GLY A 148 -16.69 -6.60 -9.37
CA GLY A 148 -15.86 -6.06 -10.44
C GLY A 148 -14.87 -4.97 -9.99
N ALA A 149 -14.65 -4.77 -8.69
CA ALA A 149 -13.61 -3.85 -8.23
C ALA A 149 -12.22 -4.42 -8.52
N ASP A 150 -11.43 -3.70 -9.29
CA ASP A 150 -10.04 -4.06 -9.56
C ASP A 150 -9.17 -3.88 -8.32
N VAL A 151 -8.05 -4.59 -8.29
CA VAL A 151 -7.09 -4.47 -7.20
C VAL A 151 -5.86 -3.72 -7.68
N THR A 152 -5.49 -2.67 -6.96
CA THR A 152 -4.25 -1.93 -7.20
C THR A 152 -3.21 -2.33 -6.16
N ILE A 153 -2.05 -2.74 -6.63
CA ILE A 153 -0.88 -3.03 -5.79
C ILE A 153 0.14 -1.91 -6.04
N ALA A 154 0.68 -1.33 -4.97
CA ALA A 154 1.74 -0.34 -5.10
C ALA A 154 2.96 -0.73 -4.26
N ALA A 155 4.15 -0.43 -4.78
CA ALA A 155 5.43 -0.59 -4.10
C ALA A 155 6.41 0.47 -4.62
N GLN A 156 7.43 0.79 -3.84
CA GLN A 156 8.49 1.69 -4.28
C GLN A 156 9.67 0.90 -4.85
N ASN A 157 10.30 1.42 -5.90
CA ASN A 157 11.60 0.95 -6.38
C ASN A 157 12.71 1.37 -5.39
N GLN A 158 13.95 0.90 -5.62
CA GLN A 158 15.11 1.31 -4.81
C GLN A 158 15.36 2.81 -4.82
N ASP A 159 15.04 3.51 -5.90
CA ASP A 159 15.10 4.97 -6.03
C ASP A 159 13.89 5.68 -5.40
N GLN A 160 13.05 4.95 -4.67
CA GLN A 160 11.83 5.40 -4.01
C GLN A 160 10.73 5.92 -4.97
N THR A 161 10.86 5.71 -6.26
CA THR A 161 9.78 5.97 -7.20
C THR A 161 8.64 4.97 -7.00
N LEU A 162 7.40 5.47 -6.96
CA LEU A 162 6.22 4.63 -6.79
C LEU A 162 5.91 3.87 -8.08
N ARG A 163 5.70 2.55 -7.96
CA ARG A 163 5.16 1.71 -9.03
C ARG A 163 3.80 1.16 -8.62
N THR A 164 2.86 1.22 -9.54
CA THR A 164 1.52 0.66 -9.37
C THR A 164 1.27 -0.46 -10.38
N PHE A 165 0.55 -1.48 -9.94
CA PHE A 165 0.16 -2.64 -10.75
C PHE A 165 -1.34 -2.85 -10.58
N ARG A 166 -2.06 -3.00 -11.69
CA ARG A 166 -3.49 -3.27 -11.68
C ARG A 166 -3.74 -4.75 -11.92
N ILE A 167 -4.60 -5.32 -11.09
CA ILE A 167 -5.15 -6.66 -11.20
C ILE A 167 -6.64 -6.50 -11.54
N GLU A 168 -7.05 -7.00 -12.67
CA GLU A 168 -8.44 -6.89 -13.12
C GLU A 168 -9.32 -7.91 -12.40
N ALA A 169 -10.48 -7.46 -11.92
CA ALA A 169 -11.46 -8.34 -11.30
C ALA A 169 -12.19 -9.24 -12.31
N ASN A 170 -12.11 -8.90 -13.61
CA ASN A 170 -12.74 -9.71 -14.65
C ASN A 170 -12.25 -11.17 -14.62
N GLY A 171 -13.18 -12.12 -14.52
CA GLY A 171 -12.91 -13.53 -14.37
C GLY A 171 -12.69 -14.00 -12.92
N PHE A 172 -12.51 -13.08 -11.95
CA PHE A 172 -12.35 -13.47 -10.54
C PHE A 172 -13.54 -14.23 -9.97
N PRO A 173 -14.83 -13.89 -10.23
CA PRO A 173 -15.95 -14.66 -9.70
C PRO A 173 -15.91 -16.16 -10.06
N ALA A 174 -15.56 -16.47 -11.30
CA ALA A 174 -15.45 -17.86 -11.76
C ALA A 174 -14.25 -18.59 -11.12
N ALA A 175 -13.13 -17.89 -10.96
CA ALA A 175 -11.94 -18.43 -10.31
C ALA A 175 -12.16 -18.65 -8.80
N TYR A 176 -12.80 -17.70 -8.13
CA TYR A 176 -13.16 -17.77 -6.72
C TYR A 176 -14.06 -18.97 -6.41
N ALA A 177 -15.11 -19.19 -7.23
CA ALA A 177 -15.99 -20.33 -7.09
C ALA A 177 -15.23 -21.68 -7.16
N LYS A 178 -14.26 -21.79 -8.08
CA LYS A 178 -13.43 -23.00 -8.23
C LYS A 178 -12.49 -23.22 -7.04
N VAL A 179 -11.91 -22.16 -6.48
CA VAL A 179 -11.02 -22.25 -5.30
C VAL A 179 -11.81 -22.64 -4.05
N ARG A 180 -13.03 -22.15 -3.88
CA ARG A 180 -13.87 -22.46 -2.72
C ARG A 180 -14.53 -23.84 -2.77
N ALA A 181 -14.71 -24.41 -3.94
CA ALA A 181 -15.37 -25.70 -4.11
C ALA A 181 -14.52 -26.90 -3.67
N LYS A 182 -13.28 -26.67 -3.26
CA LYS A 182 -12.29 -27.66 -2.82
C LYS A 182 -11.95 -27.44 -1.33
#